data_1ae4b1e6ba6ebb696a4224e58cd46166
#
_entry.id   1ae4b1e6ba6ebb696a4224e58cd46166
#
_cell.length_a   1.000
_cell.length_b   1.000
_cell.length_c   1.000
_cell.angle_alpha   90.00
_cell.angle_beta   90.00
_cell.angle_gamma   90.00
#
_symmetry.space_group_name_H-M   'P 1'
#
loop_
_entity.id
_entity.type
_entity.pdbx_description
1 polymer ?
#
loop_
_entity_poly.entity_id
_entity_poly.type
_entity_poly.pdbx_seq_one_letter_code
_entity_poly.pdbx_strand_id
1 'polypeptide(L)'
;MKQDLKWWQKSIAYQVYPKSFYDSDGDGIGDLRGIIQKLDYIQELGTDLLYLNPICKSPMKDNGYDVSDYYEIDPMFGTIEDMKELIHEADKRGIHVIMDMVLNHCSDQHEWFQQVLKDPEGEYADYFFLRKGDGENPPNNWRSIFGGSAWEKIPGSEYYYLHLFTKEQVDLNWDNPRLREE
;
A
#
# COMPACT_ATOMS: atom_id res chain seq x y z
N MET A 1 -19.78 -35.12 -9.67
CA MET A 1 -20.38 -34.00 -8.92
C MET A 1 -19.78 -32.71 -9.45
N LYS A 2 -20.56 -31.81 -10.05
CA LYS A 2 -20.10 -30.45 -10.38
C LYS A 2 -19.88 -29.74 -9.04
N GLN A 3 -18.64 -29.41 -8.69
CA GLN A 3 -18.37 -28.53 -7.55
C GLN A 3 -19.04 -27.17 -7.86
N ASP A 4 -19.89 -26.69 -6.95
CA ASP A 4 -20.40 -25.32 -7.01
C ASP A 4 -19.24 -24.37 -6.76
N LEU A 5 -18.75 -23.78 -7.85
CA LEU A 5 -17.65 -22.83 -7.78
C LEU A 5 -18.14 -21.55 -7.05
N LYS A 6 -17.32 -21.05 -6.15
CA LYS A 6 -17.54 -19.75 -5.51
C LYS A 6 -17.45 -18.63 -6.56
N TRP A 7 -18.11 -17.48 -6.30
CA TRP A 7 -18.20 -16.41 -7.28
C TRP A 7 -16.83 -15.96 -7.82
N TRP A 8 -15.82 -15.80 -6.94
CA TRP A 8 -14.47 -15.37 -7.35
C TRP A 8 -13.72 -16.40 -8.20
N GLN A 9 -14.10 -17.67 -8.17
CA GLN A 9 -13.47 -18.70 -9.00
C GLN A 9 -13.94 -18.66 -10.46
N LYS A 10 -14.96 -17.84 -10.75
CA LYS A 10 -15.54 -17.63 -12.08
C LYS A 10 -15.27 -16.23 -12.61
N SER A 11 -14.79 -15.32 -11.74
CA SER A 11 -14.68 -13.90 -12.07
C SER A 11 -13.49 -13.62 -12.98
N ILE A 12 -13.69 -12.65 -13.86
CA ILE A 12 -12.64 -12.03 -14.66
C ILE A 12 -12.24 -10.74 -13.94
N ALA A 13 -10.97 -10.64 -13.54
CA ALA A 13 -10.41 -9.48 -12.89
C ALA A 13 -9.76 -8.55 -13.92
N TYR A 14 -10.00 -7.24 -13.77
CA TYR A 14 -9.29 -6.19 -14.48
C TYR A 14 -8.54 -5.32 -13.47
N GLN A 15 -7.21 -5.29 -13.60
CA GLN A 15 -6.36 -4.50 -12.71
C GLN A 15 -6.22 -3.09 -13.26
N VAL A 16 -6.39 -2.10 -12.39
CA VAL A 16 -6.24 -0.69 -12.69
C VAL A 16 -5.16 -0.08 -11.79
N TYR A 17 -4.18 0.55 -12.41
CA TYR A 17 -3.32 1.51 -11.75
C TYR A 17 -3.93 2.91 -11.95
N PRO A 18 -4.58 3.50 -10.92
CA PRO A 18 -5.38 4.71 -11.09
C PRO A 18 -4.62 5.85 -11.77
N LYS A 19 -3.39 6.10 -11.34
CA LYS A 19 -2.52 7.17 -11.83
C LYS A 19 -2.39 7.24 -13.35
N SER A 20 -2.45 6.10 -14.05
CA SER A 20 -2.24 6.01 -15.50
C SER A 20 -3.47 5.55 -16.27
N PHE A 21 -4.62 5.36 -15.61
CA PHE A 21 -5.80 4.77 -16.26
C PHE A 21 -6.65 5.80 -17.01
N TYR A 22 -7.20 6.78 -16.30
CA TYR A 22 -7.99 7.83 -16.92
C TYR A 22 -8.03 9.09 -16.03
N ASP A 23 -7.60 10.19 -16.58
CA ASP A 23 -7.57 11.52 -16.00
C ASP A 23 -8.92 12.19 -16.21
N SER A 24 -9.65 12.51 -15.14
CA SER A 24 -11.01 13.07 -15.24
C SER A 24 -11.06 14.58 -15.27
N ASP A 25 -10.01 15.27 -14.80
CA ASP A 25 -9.97 16.72 -14.64
C ASP A 25 -8.91 17.43 -15.50
N GLY A 26 -8.03 16.66 -16.15
CA GLY A 26 -7.06 17.17 -17.12
C GLY A 26 -5.73 17.63 -16.50
N ASP A 27 -5.40 17.15 -15.29
CA ASP A 27 -4.16 17.47 -14.59
C ASP A 27 -2.97 16.60 -15.03
N GLY A 28 -3.22 15.56 -15.83
CA GLY A 28 -2.23 14.59 -16.31
C GLY A 28 -2.11 13.34 -15.43
N ILE A 29 -2.92 13.21 -14.38
CA ILE A 29 -2.93 12.10 -13.43
C ILE A 29 -4.31 11.42 -13.47
N GLY A 30 -4.34 10.10 -13.63
CA GLY A 30 -5.59 9.35 -13.54
C GLY A 30 -6.10 9.28 -12.10
N ASP A 31 -7.41 9.22 -11.93
CA ASP A 31 -8.09 9.36 -10.65
C ASP A 31 -9.32 8.44 -10.50
N LEU A 32 -9.93 8.40 -9.30
CA LEU A 32 -11.10 7.57 -9.00
C LEU A 32 -12.31 7.98 -9.82
N ARG A 33 -12.50 9.28 -10.10
CA ARG A 33 -13.59 9.77 -10.96
C ARG A 33 -13.41 9.33 -12.40
N GLY A 34 -12.18 9.27 -12.88
CA GLY A 34 -11.82 8.71 -14.17
C GLY A 34 -12.17 7.24 -14.29
N ILE A 35 -11.93 6.46 -13.22
CA ILE A 35 -12.33 5.05 -13.17
C ILE A 35 -13.88 4.93 -13.22
N ILE A 36 -14.59 5.76 -12.44
CA ILE A 36 -16.07 5.79 -12.46
C ILE A 36 -16.59 6.06 -13.88
N GLN A 37 -16.02 7.03 -14.60
CA GLN A 37 -16.38 7.35 -15.98
C GLN A 37 -16.14 6.20 -16.98
N LYS A 38 -15.26 5.26 -16.64
CA LYS A 38 -14.89 4.11 -17.46
C LYS A 38 -15.50 2.78 -17.03
N LEU A 39 -16.39 2.77 -16.04
CA LEU A 39 -17.01 1.52 -15.56
C LEU A 39 -17.84 0.80 -16.63
N ASP A 40 -18.50 1.52 -17.53
CA ASP A 40 -19.24 0.91 -18.65
C ASP A 40 -18.29 0.18 -19.59
N TYR A 41 -17.15 0.79 -19.93
CA TYR A 41 -16.09 0.14 -20.71
C TYR A 41 -15.56 -1.12 -20.00
N ILE A 42 -15.31 -1.05 -18.70
CA ILE A 42 -14.83 -2.20 -17.90
C ILE A 42 -15.88 -3.31 -17.89
N GLN A 43 -17.16 -2.98 -17.78
CA GLN A 43 -18.28 -3.92 -17.86
C GLN A 43 -18.37 -4.59 -19.24
N GLU A 44 -18.23 -3.82 -20.33
CA GLU A 44 -18.25 -4.33 -21.71
C GLU A 44 -17.13 -5.34 -22.01
N LEU A 45 -16.00 -5.26 -21.27
CA LEU A 45 -14.93 -6.27 -21.34
C LEU A 45 -15.30 -7.59 -20.68
N GLY A 46 -16.46 -7.68 -20.01
CA GLY A 46 -16.89 -8.86 -19.26
C GLY A 46 -16.20 -8.99 -17.90
N THR A 47 -15.78 -7.88 -17.31
CA THR A 47 -15.12 -7.84 -16.02
C THR A 47 -16.12 -7.95 -14.88
N ASP A 48 -15.88 -8.85 -13.95
CA ASP A 48 -16.66 -9.04 -12.71
C ASP A 48 -15.94 -8.44 -11.49
N LEU A 49 -14.66 -8.16 -11.61
CA LEU A 49 -13.78 -7.79 -10.51
C LEU A 49 -12.79 -6.70 -10.92
N LEU A 50 -12.94 -5.53 -10.33
CA LEU A 50 -12.00 -4.42 -10.46
C LEU A 50 -10.97 -4.49 -9.34
N TYR A 51 -9.70 -4.69 -9.70
CA TYR A 51 -8.59 -4.67 -8.75
C TYR A 51 -7.86 -3.33 -8.86
N LEU A 52 -7.86 -2.56 -7.76
CA LEU A 52 -7.18 -1.26 -7.68
C LEU A 52 -5.80 -1.43 -7.08
N ASN A 53 -4.77 -0.94 -7.76
CA ASN A 53 -3.46 -0.70 -7.16
C ASN A 53 -3.58 0.32 -6.01
N PRO A 54 -2.55 0.44 -5.13
CA PRO A 54 -2.65 1.28 -3.95
C PRO A 54 -3.09 2.70 -4.24
N ILE A 55 -4.05 3.17 -3.46
CA ILE A 55 -4.62 4.53 -3.54
C ILE A 55 -4.55 5.27 -2.21
N CYS A 56 -4.05 4.62 -1.16
CA CYS A 56 -3.84 5.26 0.13
C CYS A 56 -2.76 6.34 0.02
N LYS A 57 -2.81 7.30 0.95
CA LYS A 57 -1.86 8.41 1.01
C LYS A 57 -0.41 7.92 1.06
N SER A 58 0.41 8.45 0.17
CA SER A 58 1.78 7.99 -0.05
C SER A 58 2.69 9.12 -0.53
N PRO A 59 3.97 9.17 -0.10
CA PRO A 59 4.99 10.00 -0.73
C PRO A 59 5.36 9.60 -2.17
N MET A 60 4.77 8.53 -2.69
CA MET A 60 4.96 8.03 -4.06
C MET A 60 6.41 7.65 -4.41
N LYS A 61 7.22 7.23 -3.43
CA LYS A 61 8.59 6.76 -3.65
C LYS A 61 8.60 5.42 -4.40
N ASP A 62 7.59 4.59 -4.14
CA ASP A 62 7.34 3.34 -4.85
C ASP A 62 5.90 3.28 -5.38
N ASN A 63 5.47 4.35 -6.07
CA ASN A 63 4.21 4.39 -6.82
C ASN A 63 2.94 4.04 -5.99
N GLY A 64 2.93 4.43 -4.71
CA GLY A 64 1.82 4.19 -3.78
C GLY A 64 2.02 3.00 -2.86
N TYR A 65 3.06 2.16 -3.09
CA TYR A 65 3.39 1.05 -2.20
C TYR A 65 4.13 1.48 -0.93
N ASP A 66 4.50 2.73 -0.78
CA ASP A 66 5.04 3.35 0.44
C ASP A 66 3.92 4.14 1.15
N VAL A 67 2.99 3.41 1.79
CA VAL A 67 1.80 4.00 2.43
C VAL A 67 2.17 4.77 3.69
N SER A 68 1.82 6.06 3.73
CA SER A 68 2.04 6.93 4.90
C SER A 68 0.81 7.09 5.78
N ASP A 69 -0.38 6.78 5.27
CA ASP A 69 -1.65 6.79 6.01
C ASP A 69 -2.63 5.81 5.35
N TYR A 70 -3.06 4.79 6.09
CA TYR A 70 -3.99 3.76 5.59
C TYR A 70 -5.45 4.17 5.63
N TYR A 71 -5.78 5.27 6.32
CA TYR A 71 -7.15 5.74 6.53
C TYR A 71 -7.56 6.83 5.55
N GLU A 72 -6.62 7.35 4.76
CA GLU A 72 -6.88 8.40 3.79
C GLU A 72 -6.55 7.95 2.35
N ILE A 73 -7.37 8.37 1.41
CA ILE A 73 -7.06 8.31 -0.02
C ILE A 73 -6.04 9.40 -0.33
N ASP A 74 -5.04 9.09 -1.16
CA ASP A 74 -4.11 10.12 -1.64
C ASP A 74 -4.89 11.19 -2.42
N PRO A 75 -4.73 12.49 -2.09
CA PRO A 75 -5.46 13.56 -2.75
C PRO A 75 -5.33 13.60 -4.27
N MET A 76 -4.24 13.05 -4.83
CA MET A 76 -4.07 12.96 -6.28
C MET A 76 -5.09 12.01 -6.95
N PHE A 77 -5.65 11.06 -6.19
CA PHE A 77 -6.63 10.11 -6.71
C PHE A 77 -8.06 10.47 -6.38
N GLY A 78 -8.29 11.40 -5.45
CA GLY A 78 -9.61 11.82 -5.01
C GLY A 78 -9.81 11.71 -3.51
N THR A 79 -11.05 11.41 -3.10
CA THR A 79 -11.49 11.39 -1.71
C THR A 79 -12.08 10.04 -1.31
N ILE A 80 -12.34 9.86 -0.01
CA ILE A 80 -13.10 8.70 0.51
C ILE A 80 -14.51 8.66 -0.10
N GLU A 81 -15.11 9.81 -0.35
CA GLU A 81 -16.42 9.92 -0.98
C GLU A 81 -16.38 9.44 -2.43
N ASP A 82 -15.32 9.76 -3.17
CA ASP A 82 -15.10 9.25 -4.53
C ASP A 82 -14.92 7.73 -4.53
N MET A 83 -14.23 7.17 -3.55
CA MET A 83 -14.11 5.72 -3.41
C MET A 83 -15.45 5.05 -3.09
N LYS A 84 -16.27 5.64 -2.21
CA LYS A 84 -17.63 5.15 -1.93
C LYS A 84 -18.50 5.19 -3.18
N GLU A 85 -18.40 6.28 -3.97
CA GLU A 85 -19.12 6.42 -5.24
C GLU A 85 -18.67 5.34 -6.24
N LEU A 86 -17.35 5.10 -6.37
CA LEU A 86 -16.81 4.05 -7.22
C LEU A 86 -17.38 2.67 -6.86
N ILE A 87 -17.37 2.32 -5.57
CA ILE A 87 -17.92 1.04 -5.09
C ILE A 87 -19.41 0.92 -5.46
N HIS A 88 -20.17 1.98 -5.20
CA HIS A 88 -21.61 2.00 -5.50
C HIS A 88 -21.91 1.87 -7.00
N GLU A 89 -21.19 2.60 -7.85
CA GLU A 89 -21.35 2.56 -9.29
C GLU A 89 -20.88 1.23 -9.91
N ALA A 90 -19.84 0.62 -9.35
CA ALA A 90 -19.36 -0.71 -9.73
C ALA A 90 -20.39 -1.78 -9.37
N ASP A 91 -20.97 -1.72 -8.16
CA ASP A 91 -22.01 -2.67 -7.69
C ASP A 91 -23.25 -2.66 -8.60
N LYS A 92 -23.71 -1.49 -9.05
CA LYS A 92 -24.82 -1.37 -10.03
C LYS A 92 -24.58 -2.13 -11.34
N ARG A 93 -23.31 -2.34 -11.69
CA ARG A 93 -22.84 -3.03 -12.89
C ARG A 93 -22.47 -4.49 -12.65
N GLY A 94 -22.65 -4.98 -11.42
CA GLY A 94 -22.24 -6.32 -10.99
C GLY A 94 -20.73 -6.50 -10.89
N ILE A 95 -19.96 -5.41 -10.73
CA ILE A 95 -18.52 -5.41 -10.62
C ILE A 95 -18.14 -5.30 -9.13
N HIS A 96 -17.41 -6.28 -8.60
CA HIS A 96 -16.82 -6.20 -7.28
C HIS A 96 -15.52 -5.39 -7.30
N VAL A 97 -15.27 -4.60 -6.26
CA VAL A 97 -14.03 -3.83 -6.12
C VAL A 97 -13.14 -4.49 -5.08
N ILE A 98 -11.87 -4.72 -5.44
CA ILE A 98 -10.79 -5.12 -4.53
C ILE A 98 -9.74 -4.02 -4.56
N MET A 99 -9.26 -3.65 -3.38
CA MET A 99 -8.15 -2.70 -3.22
C MET A 99 -6.89 -3.45 -2.77
N ASP A 100 -5.76 -3.09 -3.36
CA ASP A 100 -4.44 -3.56 -2.91
C ASP A 100 -4.13 -2.99 -1.53
N MET A 101 -3.99 -3.88 -0.54
CA MET A 101 -3.63 -3.51 0.83
C MET A 101 -2.17 -3.83 1.09
N VAL A 102 -1.34 -2.81 1.16
CA VAL A 102 0.10 -2.93 1.41
C VAL A 102 0.34 -3.10 2.91
N LEU A 103 0.33 -4.33 3.39
CA LEU A 103 0.44 -4.64 4.82
C LEU A 103 1.81 -5.21 5.24
N ASN A 104 2.73 -5.44 4.31
CA ASN A 104 4.08 -5.92 4.62
C ASN A 104 4.93 -4.85 5.30
N HIS A 105 4.77 -3.61 4.89
CA HIS A 105 5.57 -2.46 5.31
C HIS A 105 4.71 -1.18 5.24
N CYS A 106 5.19 -0.12 5.84
CA CYS A 106 4.64 1.22 5.64
C CYS A 106 5.76 2.18 5.18
N SER A 107 5.37 3.38 4.78
CA SER A 107 6.32 4.44 4.45
C SER A 107 7.18 4.84 5.65
N ASP A 108 8.42 5.26 5.38
CA ASP A 108 9.23 5.97 6.36
C ASP A 108 8.58 7.27 6.85
N GLN A 109 7.59 7.80 6.12
CA GLN A 109 6.80 8.98 6.50
C GLN A 109 5.55 8.63 7.33
N HIS A 110 5.26 7.34 7.56
CA HIS A 110 4.15 6.94 8.43
C HIS A 110 4.36 7.42 9.85
N GLU A 111 3.31 7.87 10.52
CA GLU A 111 3.41 8.45 11.87
C GLU A 111 4.11 7.51 12.85
N TRP A 112 3.81 6.22 12.83
CA TRP A 112 4.45 5.23 13.69
C TRP A 112 5.97 5.24 13.54
N PHE A 113 6.48 5.24 12.31
CA PHE A 113 7.92 5.24 12.08
C PHE A 113 8.57 6.60 12.38
N GLN A 114 7.83 7.70 12.16
CA GLN A 114 8.30 9.04 12.55
C GLN A 114 8.48 9.17 14.08
N GLN A 115 7.70 8.44 14.89
CA GLN A 115 7.95 8.35 16.34
C GLN A 115 9.19 7.50 16.64
N VAL A 116 9.41 6.39 15.93
CA VAL A 116 10.63 5.58 16.07
C VAL A 116 11.90 6.36 15.75
N LEU A 117 11.87 7.23 14.73
CA LEU A 117 13.03 8.08 14.40
C LEU A 117 13.37 9.06 15.53
N LYS A 118 12.39 9.47 16.34
CA LYS A 118 12.61 10.34 17.51
C LYS A 118 13.08 9.55 18.72
N ASP A 119 12.54 8.35 18.93
CA ASP A 119 12.84 7.47 20.04
C ASP A 119 12.82 5.99 19.59
N PRO A 120 13.97 5.42 19.19
CA PRO A 120 14.07 4.03 18.75
C PRO A 120 13.80 2.98 19.86
N GLU A 121 13.64 3.38 21.10
CA GLU A 121 13.28 2.53 22.24
C GLU A 121 11.86 2.87 22.78
N GLY A 122 11.15 3.75 22.10
CA GLY A 122 9.83 4.24 22.47
C GLY A 122 8.68 3.28 22.13
N GLU A 123 7.48 3.80 22.30
CA GLU A 123 6.22 3.03 22.21
C GLU A 123 6.03 2.26 20.89
N TYR A 124 6.46 2.83 19.77
CA TYR A 124 6.30 2.24 18.44
C TYR A 124 7.49 1.41 17.97
N ALA A 125 8.55 1.27 18.79
CA ALA A 125 9.77 0.55 18.39
C ALA A 125 9.46 -0.91 17.96
N ASP A 126 8.59 -1.59 18.69
CA ASP A 126 8.23 -2.98 18.43
C ASP A 126 7.24 -3.17 17.26
N TYR A 127 6.74 -2.08 16.65
CA TYR A 127 5.95 -2.16 15.41
C TYR A 127 6.82 -2.51 14.20
N PHE A 128 8.14 -2.37 14.35
CA PHE A 128 9.14 -2.58 13.29
C PHE A 128 10.23 -3.55 13.74
N PHE A 129 10.96 -4.09 12.77
CA PHE A 129 12.14 -4.89 13.07
C PHE A 129 13.35 -3.96 13.25
N LEU A 130 13.65 -3.61 14.50
CA LEU A 130 14.82 -2.82 14.85
C LEU A 130 15.91 -3.72 15.46
N ARG A 131 17.16 -3.53 15.04
CA ARG A 131 18.33 -4.27 15.57
C ARG A 131 19.53 -3.33 15.70
N LYS A 132 20.32 -3.52 16.76
CA LYS A 132 21.60 -2.83 16.88
C LYS A 132 22.60 -3.43 15.90
N GLY A 133 23.38 -2.57 15.26
CA GLY A 133 24.49 -2.96 14.43
C GLY A 133 25.80 -3.09 15.21
N ASP A 134 26.90 -3.35 14.50
CA ASP A 134 28.25 -3.31 15.02
C ASP A 134 28.96 -2.03 14.51
N GLY A 135 28.78 -0.94 15.24
CA GLY A 135 29.26 0.38 14.83
C GLY A 135 28.62 0.89 13.55
N GLU A 136 29.37 0.91 12.45
CA GLU A 136 28.87 1.30 11.13
C GLU A 136 28.33 0.11 10.29
N ASN A 137 28.44 -1.12 10.83
CA ASN A 137 27.97 -2.29 10.11
C ASN A 137 26.53 -2.65 10.52
N PRO A 138 25.69 -3.06 9.57
CA PRO A 138 24.34 -3.55 9.86
C PRO A 138 24.40 -4.87 10.68
N PRO A 139 23.25 -5.28 11.30
CA PRO A 139 23.22 -6.46 12.17
C PRO A 139 23.53 -7.78 11.46
N ASN A 140 23.35 -7.85 10.15
CA ASN A 140 23.68 -8.99 9.30
C ASN A 140 23.81 -8.58 7.82
N ASN A 141 24.08 -9.55 6.95
CA ASN A 141 24.30 -9.35 5.52
C ASN A 141 23.06 -9.57 4.66
N TRP A 142 21.86 -9.47 5.20
CA TRP A 142 20.62 -9.59 4.42
C TRP A 142 20.56 -8.49 3.37
N ARG A 143 19.94 -8.85 2.24
CA ARG A 143 19.83 -7.96 1.09
C ARG A 143 18.37 -7.65 0.78
N SER A 144 18.13 -6.41 0.39
CA SER A 144 16.85 -5.96 -0.15
C SER A 144 16.58 -6.65 -1.51
N ILE A 145 15.32 -6.82 -1.84
CA ILE A 145 14.86 -7.34 -3.14
C ILE A 145 15.36 -6.46 -4.29
N PHE A 146 15.45 -5.15 -4.07
CA PHE A 146 15.97 -4.20 -5.06
C PHE A 146 17.50 -4.05 -5.03
N GLY A 147 18.18 -4.84 -4.18
CA GLY A 147 19.63 -4.81 -4.03
C GLY A 147 20.10 -3.92 -2.87
N GLY A 148 21.39 -4.04 -2.53
CA GLY A 148 21.93 -3.38 -1.34
C GLY A 148 21.61 -4.10 -0.03
N SER A 149 21.85 -3.44 1.10
CA SER A 149 21.50 -3.94 2.43
C SER A 149 19.99 -3.94 2.63
N ALA A 150 19.45 -4.90 3.37
CA ALA A 150 18.08 -4.87 3.86
C ALA A 150 17.93 -4.08 5.17
N TRP A 151 19.01 -3.48 5.64
CA TRP A 151 19.07 -2.71 6.87
C TRP A 151 19.55 -1.29 6.60
N GLU A 152 18.82 -0.31 7.09
CA GLU A 152 19.19 1.11 7.04
C GLU A 152 19.37 1.63 8.45
N LYS A 153 20.42 2.43 8.66
CA LYS A 153 20.76 2.98 9.99
C LYS A 153 19.84 4.15 10.34
N ILE A 154 19.28 4.12 11.55
CA ILE A 154 18.55 5.27 12.09
C ILE A 154 19.58 6.38 12.43
N PRO A 155 19.44 7.58 11.87
CA PRO A 155 20.39 8.67 12.12
C PRO A 155 20.54 8.99 13.61
N GLY A 156 21.80 9.11 14.08
CA GLY A 156 22.09 9.43 15.48
C GLY A 156 21.88 8.29 16.46
N SER A 157 21.59 7.08 16.00
CA SER A 157 21.31 5.89 16.79
C SER A 157 22.27 4.74 16.45
N GLU A 158 22.33 3.71 17.31
CA GLU A 158 22.98 2.43 17.02
C GLU A 158 22.04 1.41 16.39
N TYR A 159 20.75 1.76 16.20
CA TYR A 159 19.74 0.92 15.61
C TYR A 159 19.69 1.02 14.10
N TYR A 160 19.33 -0.11 13.50
CA TYR A 160 19.00 -0.28 12.09
C TYR A 160 17.57 -0.81 12.00
N TYR A 161 16.81 -0.36 11.00
CA TYR A 161 15.50 -0.91 10.66
C TYR A 161 15.58 -1.80 9.44
N LEU A 162 14.71 -2.81 9.41
CA LEU A 162 14.58 -3.73 8.28
C LEU A 162 13.72 -3.11 7.17
N HIS A 163 14.17 -3.26 5.92
CA HIS A 163 13.40 -2.98 4.72
C HIS A 163 13.70 -4.02 3.64
N LEU A 164 12.73 -4.86 3.31
CA LEU A 164 12.93 -5.87 2.25
C LEU A 164 12.77 -5.28 0.85
N PHE A 165 12.11 -4.13 0.73
CA PHE A 165 11.96 -3.36 -0.52
C PHE A 165 12.86 -2.12 -0.50
N THR A 166 12.35 -0.93 -0.80
CA THR A 166 13.17 0.30 -0.71
C THR A 166 13.37 0.71 0.75
N LYS A 167 14.38 1.52 1.01
CA LYS A 167 14.63 2.04 2.37
C LYS A 167 13.50 2.94 2.89
N GLU A 168 12.67 3.46 2.00
CA GLU A 168 11.48 4.22 2.33
C GLU A 168 10.28 3.33 2.71
N GLN A 169 10.42 1.99 2.62
CA GLN A 169 9.39 0.99 2.93
C GLN A 169 9.82 0.14 4.13
N VAL A 170 9.44 0.56 5.32
CA VAL A 170 9.88 -0.04 6.58
C VAL A 170 9.03 -1.25 6.92
N ASP A 171 9.65 -2.45 7.06
CA ASP A 171 8.93 -3.70 7.32
C ASP A 171 8.23 -3.69 8.68
N LEU A 172 6.95 -4.08 8.67
CA LEU A 172 6.09 -4.16 9.86
C LEU A 172 6.28 -5.48 10.60
N ASN A 173 6.36 -5.41 11.92
CA ASN A 173 6.52 -6.56 12.80
C ASN A 173 5.18 -7.21 13.16
N TRP A 174 4.67 -8.08 12.33
CA TRP A 174 3.41 -8.79 12.53
C TRP A 174 3.40 -9.77 13.72
N ASP A 175 4.54 -10.03 14.36
CA ASP A 175 4.58 -10.77 15.64
C ASP A 175 4.05 -9.92 16.80
N ASN A 176 4.03 -8.59 16.66
CA ASN A 176 3.49 -7.68 17.66
C ASN A 176 1.95 -7.73 17.68
N PRO A 177 1.31 -8.12 18.82
CA PRO A 177 -0.15 -8.18 18.91
C PRO A 177 -0.81 -6.79 18.80
N ARG A 178 -0.17 -5.72 19.28
CA ARG A 178 -0.72 -4.36 19.18
C ARG A 178 -0.82 -3.89 17.73
N LEU A 179 0.23 -4.15 16.92
CA LEU A 179 0.18 -3.84 15.50
C LEU A 179 -0.96 -4.58 14.77
N ARG A 180 -1.31 -5.80 15.22
CA ARG A 180 -2.41 -6.55 14.62
C ARG A 180 -3.79 -6.06 15.00
N GLU A 181 -3.90 -5.21 16.00
CA GLU A 181 -5.15 -4.60 16.48
C GLU A 181 -5.42 -3.24 15.82
N GLU A 182 -4.39 -2.60 15.25
CA GLU A 182 -4.52 -1.39 14.45
C GLU A 182 -5.10 -1.70 13.06
#